data_cdea21dc7b915576f2f0fab49832e13e
#
_entry.id   cdea21dc7b915576f2f0fab49832e13e
#
_cell.length_a   1.000
_cell.length_b   1.000
_cell.length_c   1.000
_cell.angle_alpha   90.00
_cell.angle_beta   90.00
_cell.angle_gamma   90.00
#
_symmetry.space_group_name_H-M   'P 1'
#
loop_
_entity.id
_entity.type
_entity.pdbx_description
1 polymer ?
#
loop_
_entity_poly.entity_id
_entity_poly.type
_entity_poly.pdbx_seq_one_letter_code
_entity_poly.pdbx_strand_id
1 'polypeptide(L)'
;MRTFRLVTAAAVAVLSLTVAPSAAVAKEKQPFDLQAHRGGVGLAVESSLLSFGTALDLGVSTLELDVQITEDGHAVVTHDRRTNPDVCTDTAPATPGDPEFPYVGRYVNTLTLAQVLTLNCGSTRKPAYPAQQLSPGARMLQLHEVFDLVEERGADDVRFNIETKVEAGAPDETAPREQFVQVVAAEVRRAGVADRVSVQSFDWGALMRMREVAPELPIVALTNGDFLQVGQPGASPWLGGIDIDDFGGSLVAAAASFGADAISPVHGMPQASGVTQPGYTPFTTKEMVKEAHKAGMQVIPWTVNDVPTMNALIEAGVDGLITDHPDRLRWLMEQRGMALPRAYPAA
;
A
#
# COMPACT_ATOMS: atom_id res chain seq x y z
N MET A 1 91.69 24.94 1.65
CA MET A 1 90.32 25.31 1.36
C MET A 1 89.47 24.06 1.64
N ARG A 2 88.75 23.98 2.71
CA ARG A 2 87.87 22.85 3.06
C ARG A 2 86.41 23.34 2.91
N THR A 3 85.71 22.77 1.98
CA THR A 3 84.28 23.06 1.72
C THR A 3 83.40 22.18 2.63
N PHE A 4 82.63 22.84 3.49
CA PHE A 4 81.57 22.21 4.28
C PHE A 4 80.31 22.07 3.45
N ARG A 5 79.78 20.83 3.33
CA ARG A 5 78.45 20.57 2.78
C ARG A 5 77.45 20.49 3.93
N LEU A 6 76.48 21.40 3.95
CA LEU A 6 75.30 21.30 4.79
C LEU A 6 74.34 20.21 4.24
N VAL A 7 73.98 19.29 5.07
CA VAL A 7 72.89 18.32 4.79
C VAL A 7 71.63 18.81 5.50
N THR A 8 70.66 19.22 4.74
CA THR A 8 69.33 19.58 5.25
C THR A 8 68.47 18.31 5.36
N ALA A 9 68.06 17.90 6.57
CA ALA A 9 67.10 16.83 6.81
C ALA A 9 65.69 17.39 6.72
N ALA A 10 64.90 16.91 5.76
CA ALA A 10 63.47 17.19 5.69
C ALA A 10 62.69 16.20 6.58
N ALA A 11 61.99 16.70 7.58
CA ALA A 11 61.09 15.93 8.40
C ALA A 11 59.74 15.83 7.69
N VAL A 12 59.31 14.59 7.35
CA VAL A 12 57.97 14.30 6.81
C VAL A 12 57.04 14.05 7.98
N ALA A 13 56.12 14.97 8.21
CA ALA A 13 55.04 14.80 9.21
C ALA A 13 53.94 13.92 8.60
N VAL A 14 53.75 12.71 9.11
CA VAL A 14 52.63 11.83 8.75
C VAL A 14 51.42 12.26 9.58
N LEU A 15 50.44 12.88 8.93
CA LEU A 15 49.15 13.20 9.53
C LEU A 15 48.27 11.94 9.50
N SER A 16 48.11 11.31 10.66
CA SER A 16 47.16 10.17 10.82
C SER A 16 45.74 10.74 10.97
N LEU A 17 44.94 10.61 9.92
CA LEU A 17 43.49 10.84 10.00
C LEU A 17 42.87 9.68 10.79
N THR A 18 42.49 9.92 12.02
CA THR A 18 41.60 9.03 12.76
C THR A 18 40.17 9.25 12.30
N VAL A 19 39.65 8.32 11.51
CA VAL A 19 38.20 8.26 11.20
C VAL A 19 37.48 7.78 12.46
N ALA A 20 36.81 8.71 13.15
CA ALA A 20 35.91 8.33 14.25
C ALA A 20 34.73 7.48 13.66
N PRO A 21 34.33 6.37 14.31
CA PRO A 21 33.18 5.63 13.90
C PRO A 21 31.96 6.55 14.01
N SER A 22 31.23 6.73 12.89
CA SER A 22 29.94 7.39 12.87
C SER A 22 29.00 6.61 13.79
N ALA A 23 28.56 7.21 14.88
CA ALA A 23 27.52 6.63 15.72
C ALA A 23 26.27 6.46 14.83
N ALA A 24 25.83 5.21 14.64
CA ALA A 24 24.55 4.94 14.00
C ALA A 24 23.48 5.64 14.84
N VAL A 25 22.90 6.71 14.30
CA VAL A 25 21.73 7.34 14.90
C VAL A 25 20.63 6.28 14.89
N ALA A 26 20.22 5.85 16.09
CA ALA A 26 19.10 4.94 16.21
C ALA A 26 17.90 5.59 15.51
N LYS A 27 17.37 4.93 14.45
CA LYS A 27 16.22 5.41 13.72
C LYS A 27 15.07 5.51 14.73
N GLU A 28 14.55 6.72 14.93
CA GLU A 28 13.45 6.95 15.87
C GLU A 28 12.30 6.01 15.50
N LYS A 29 11.73 5.32 16.49
CA LYS A 29 10.68 4.34 16.21
C LYS A 29 9.47 5.08 15.66
N GLN A 30 9.13 4.82 14.40
CA GLN A 30 7.97 5.42 13.76
C GLN A 30 6.70 5.11 14.56
N PRO A 31 5.73 6.05 14.65
CA PRO A 31 4.42 5.75 15.21
C PRO A 31 3.77 4.55 14.49
N PHE A 32 2.94 3.81 15.23
CA PHE A 32 2.20 2.68 14.66
C PHE A 32 1.29 3.14 13.53
N ASP A 33 1.33 2.46 12.38
CA ASP A 33 0.62 2.84 11.17
C ASP A 33 -0.79 2.25 11.14
N LEU A 34 -1.79 3.07 11.46
CA LEU A 34 -3.20 2.74 11.31
C LEU A 34 -3.62 3.06 9.88
N GLN A 35 -3.81 2.02 9.03
CA GLN A 35 -4.22 2.19 7.64
C GLN A 35 -5.70 1.85 7.45
N ALA A 36 -6.46 2.81 6.91
CA ALA A 36 -7.87 2.62 6.57
C ALA A 36 -8.00 1.98 5.18
N HIS A 37 -8.28 0.67 5.14
CA HIS A 37 -8.46 -0.12 3.92
C HIS A 37 -9.59 0.44 3.06
N ARG A 38 -9.28 0.93 1.86
CA ARG A 38 -10.21 1.61 0.93
C ARG A 38 -10.99 2.75 1.59
N GLY A 39 -10.35 3.45 2.54
CA GLY A 39 -10.99 4.49 3.34
C GLY A 39 -11.78 3.98 4.56
N GLY A 40 -11.70 2.69 4.92
CA GLY A 40 -12.45 2.09 6.03
C GLY A 40 -13.79 1.52 5.57
N VAL A 41 -13.75 0.53 4.67
CA VAL A 41 -14.94 -0.08 4.03
C VAL A 41 -15.98 -0.62 5.01
N GLY A 42 -15.60 -0.96 6.24
CA GLY A 42 -16.54 -1.38 7.29
C GLY A 42 -17.42 -0.26 7.82
N LEU A 43 -17.03 1.01 7.63
CA LEU A 43 -17.74 2.19 8.13
C LEU A 43 -18.57 2.89 7.03
N ALA A 44 -18.00 3.05 5.85
CA ALA A 44 -18.63 3.70 4.72
C ALA A 44 -18.32 2.96 3.40
N VAL A 45 -19.13 3.20 2.37
CA VAL A 45 -18.91 2.58 1.05
C VAL A 45 -17.52 2.88 0.54
N GLU A 46 -16.80 1.82 0.16
CA GLU A 46 -15.37 1.85 -0.17
C GLU A 46 -15.02 2.83 -1.28
N SER A 47 -13.77 3.28 -1.29
CA SER A 47 -13.18 4.06 -2.39
C SER A 47 -14.00 5.30 -2.77
N SER A 48 -14.64 5.92 -1.78
CA SER A 48 -15.50 7.11 -1.94
C SER A 48 -14.98 8.28 -1.12
N LEU A 49 -15.35 9.52 -1.49
CA LEU A 49 -15.05 10.69 -0.65
C LEU A 49 -15.66 10.56 0.74
N LEU A 50 -16.79 9.82 0.88
CA LEU A 50 -17.37 9.55 2.20
C LEU A 50 -16.47 8.65 3.04
N SER A 51 -15.94 7.55 2.49
CA SER A 51 -15.07 6.63 3.26
C SER A 51 -13.75 7.29 3.64
N PHE A 52 -13.08 7.95 2.70
CA PHE A 52 -11.83 8.66 2.99
C PHE A 52 -12.06 9.83 3.97
N GLY A 53 -13.14 10.60 3.80
CA GLY A 53 -13.53 11.65 4.75
C GLY A 53 -13.82 11.11 6.15
N THR A 54 -14.53 9.97 6.26
CA THR A 54 -14.79 9.30 7.54
C THR A 54 -13.50 8.85 8.22
N ALA A 55 -12.53 8.34 7.45
CA ALA A 55 -11.21 7.98 7.97
C ALA A 55 -10.45 9.21 8.49
N LEU A 56 -10.50 10.34 7.78
CA LEU A 56 -9.92 11.60 8.23
C LEU A 56 -10.60 12.14 9.49
N ASP A 57 -11.93 12.09 9.55
CA ASP A 57 -12.72 12.50 10.74
C ASP A 57 -12.36 11.67 11.96
N LEU A 58 -12.13 10.36 11.77
CA LEU A 58 -11.71 9.45 12.82
C LEU A 58 -10.27 9.72 13.28
N GLY A 59 -9.39 10.05 12.37
CA GLY A 59 -7.94 10.15 12.57
C GLY A 59 -7.24 8.81 12.31
N VAL A 60 -6.69 8.68 11.12
CA VAL A 60 -5.87 7.55 10.67
C VAL A 60 -4.47 8.04 10.28
N SER A 61 -3.49 7.14 10.26
CA SER A 61 -2.14 7.47 9.81
C SER A 61 -2.04 7.48 8.30
N THR A 62 -2.77 6.56 7.64
CA THR A 62 -2.64 6.30 6.21
C THR A 62 -4.00 5.95 5.62
N LEU A 63 -4.33 6.57 4.49
CA LEU A 63 -5.40 6.13 3.62
C LEU A 63 -4.83 5.06 2.68
N GLU A 64 -5.37 3.86 2.77
CA GLU A 64 -5.06 2.81 1.82
C GLU A 64 -6.10 2.81 0.71
N LEU A 65 -5.67 2.65 -0.53
CA LEU A 65 -6.51 2.71 -1.72
C LEU A 65 -5.94 1.91 -2.89
N ASP A 66 -6.86 1.42 -3.72
CA ASP A 66 -6.55 0.62 -4.91
C ASP A 66 -6.76 1.45 -6.17
N VAL A 67 -5.89 1.30 -7.17
CA VAL A 67 -6.06 1.93 -8.47
C VAL A 67 -6.13 0.91 -9.60
N GLN A 68 -7.03 1.22 -10.54
CA GLN A 68 -7.08 0.63 -11.89
C GLN A 68 -6.83 1.73 -12.92
N ILE A 69 -6.43 1.34 -14.13
CA ILE A 69 -6.19 2.29 -15.23
C ILE A 69 -7.22 2.06 -16.32
N THR A 70 -7.91 3.13 -16.73
CA THR A 70 -8.88 3.13 -17.81
C THR A 70 -8.22 2.93 -19.19
N GLU A 71 -9.01 2.63 -20.25
CA GLU A 71 -8.55 2.49 -21.62
C GLU A 71 -7.76 3.74 -22.10
N ASP A 72 -8.26 4.92 -21.75
CA ASP A 72 -7.67 6.22 -22.09
C ASP A 72 -6.61 6.71 -21.08
N GLY A 73 -6.15 5.83 -20.17
CA GLY A 73 -4.96 6.03 -19.35
C GLY A 73 -5.15 6.86 -18.08
N HIS A 74 -6.32 6.88 -17.49
CA HIS A 74 -6.60 7.56 -16.22
C HIS A 74 -6.60 6.60 -15.03
N ALA A 75 -5.97 7.01 -13.91
CA ALA A 75 -6.03 6.28 -12.65
C ALA A 75 -7.36 6.52 -11.96
N VAL A 76 -8.15 5.46 -11.78
CA VAL A 76 -9.41 5.46 -11.04
C VAL A 76 -9.31 4.61 -9.79
N VAL A 77 -9.97 5.05 -8.70
CA VAL A 77 -9.89 4.41 -7.39
C VAL A 77 -10.96 3.33 -7.28
N THR A 78 -10.54 2.09 -7.48
CA THR A 78 -11.40 0.91 -7.40
C THR A 78 -10.56 -0.35 -7.22
N HIS A 79 -11.06 -1.30 -6.42
CA HIS A 79 -10.34 -2.54 -6.13
C HIS A 79 -10.39 -3.54 -7.28
N ASP A 80 -11.60 -3.79 -7.80
CA ASP A 80 -11.79 -4.87 -8.74
C ASP A 80 -11.39 -4.46 -10.17
N ARG A 81 -10.79 -5.38 -10.91
CA ARG A 81 -10.44 -5.17 -12.32
C ARG A 81 -11.64 -5.07 -13.24
N ARG A 82 -12.82 -5.52 -12.75
CA ARG A 82 -14.12 -5.30 -13.39
C ARG A 82 -14.95 -4.33 -12.57
N THR A 83 -15.78 -3.56 -13.25
CA THR A 83 -16.82 -2.75 -12.62
C THR A 83 -17.79 -3.70 -11.90
N ASN A 84 -17.68 -3.77 -10.57
CA ASN A 84 -18.31 -4.78 -9.75
C ASN A 84 -19.79 -4.48 -9.50
N PRO A 85 -20.74 -5.37 -9.84
CA PRO A 85 -22.16 -5.17 -9.58
C PRO A 85 -22.53 -5.10 -8.08
N ASP A 86 -21.68 -5.63 -7.19
CA ASP A 86 -21.86 -5.53 -5.73
C ASP A 86 -21.46 -4.14 -5.19
N VAL A 87 -20.84 -3.30 -6.01
CA VAL A 87 -20.39 -1.95 -5.66
C VAL A 87 -21.04 -0.89 -6.52
N CYS A 88 -21.08 -1.10 -7.83
CA CYS A 88 -21.53 -0.10 -8.83
C CYS A 88 -22.79 -0.53 -9.56
N THR A 89 -23.58 0.44 -9.97
CA THR A 89 -24.74 0.29 -10.84
C THR A 89 -24.65 1.21 -12.05
N ASP A 90 -25.15 0.75 -13.20
CA ASP A 90 -25.26 1.59 -14.39
C ASP A 90 -26.31 2.70 -14.19
N THR A 91 -26.03 3.89 -14.71
CA THR A 91 -26.99 5.01 -14.73
C THR A 91 -27.42 5.34 -16.14
N ALA A 92 -26.50 5.73 -17.02
CA ALA A 92 -26.74 6.08 -18.41
C ALA A 92 -25.47 5.85 -19.23
N PRO A 93 -25.58 5.63 -20.56
CA PRO A 93 -24.41 5.59 -21.43
C PRO A 93 -23.71 6.96 -21.46
N ALA A 94 -22.36 6.95 -21.55
CA ALA A 94 -21.54 8.17 -21.63
C ALA A 94 -21.88 9.00 -22.89
N THR A 95 -22.25 8.31 -23.98
CA THR A 95 -22.76 8.93 -25.20
C THR A 95 -24.03 8.21 -25.65
N PRO A 96 -25.02 8.91 -26.26
CA PRO A 96 -26.25 8.27 -26.76
C PRO A 96 -25.91 7.16 -27.74
N GLY A 97 -26.41 5.94 -27.46
CA GLY A 97 -26.22 4.78 -28.33
C GLY A 97 -24.83 4.11 -28.19
N ASP A 98 -24.08 4.36 -27.13
CA ASP A 98 -22.81 3.71 -26.83
C ASP A 98 -22.99 2.18 -26.86
N PRO A 99 -22.31 1.47 -27.79
CA PRO A 99 -22.47 0.02 -27.95
C PRO A 99 -21.89 -0.78 -26.78
N GLU A 100 -21.04 -0.16 -25.96
CA GLU A 100 -20.42 -0.79 -24.81
C GLU A 100 -21.28 -0.73 -23.55
N PHE A 101 -22.32 0.11 -23.53
CA PHE A 101 -23.31 0.13 -22.44
C PHE A 101 -24.15 -1.15 -22.40
N PRO A 102 -24.40 -1.79 -21.24
CA PRO A 102 -24.03 -1.39 -19.88
C PRO A 102 -22.56 -1.64 -19.56
N TYR A 103 -22.00 -0.81 -18.64
CA TYR A 103 -20.60 -0.85 -18.25
C TYR A 103 -20.32 -1.74 -17.04
N VAL A 104 -21.32 -2.02 -16.21
CA VAL A 104 -21.18 -2.93 -15.06
C VAL A 104 -20.83 -4.34 -15.53
N GLY A 105 -19.80 -4.93 -14.92
CA GLY A 105 -19.26 -6.25 -15.27
C GLY A 105 -18.13 -6.23 -16.30
N ARG A 106 -17.81 -5.06 -16.89
CA ARG A 106 -16.71 -4.91 -17.86
C ARG A 106 -15.37 -4.68 -17.16
N TYR A 107 -14.28 -5.01 -17.83
CA TYR A 107 -12.94 -4.68 -17.35
C TYR A 107 -12.70 -3.17 -17.42
N VAL A 108 -12.12 -2.59 -16.38
CA VAL A 108 -11.84 -1.14 -16.27
C VAL A 108 -10.90 -0.68 -17.39
N ASN A 109 -9.90 -1.49 -17.74
CA ASN A 109 -8.96 -1.19 -18.81
C ASN A 109 -9.56 -1.23 -20.23
N THR A 110 -10.85 -1.59 -20.37
CA THR A 110 -11.59 -1.55 -21.63
C THR A 110 -12.63 -0.43 -21.65
N LEU A 111 -12.70 0.39 -20.61
CA LEU A 111 -13.63 1.51 -20.49
C LEU A 111 -12.85 2.82 -20.42
N THR A 112 -13.35 3.85 -21.09
CA THR A 112 -12.83 5.22 -20.97
C THR A 112 -13.20 5.83 -19.62
N LEU A 113 -12.48 6.86 -19.20
CA LEU A 113 -12.83 7.64 -18.01
C LEU A 113 -14.28 8.16 -18.07
N ALA A 114 -14.71 8.67 -19.22
CA ALA A 114 -16.08 9.16 -19.42
C ALA A 114 -17.12 8.08 -19.11
N GLN A 115 -16.88 6.82 -19.50
CA GLN A 115 -17.76 5.69 -19.25
C GLN A 115 -17.79 5.31 -17.76
N VAL A 116 -16.64 5.15 -17.11
CA VAL A 116 -16.60 4.77 -15.68
C VAL A 116 -17.18 5.85 -14.77
N LEU A 117 -17.06 7.12 -15.13
CA LEU A 117 -17.64 8.24 -14.37
C LEU A 117 -19.17 8.32 -14.40
N THR A 118 -19.85 7.57 -15.32
CA THR A 118 -21.32 7.47 -15.30
C THR A 118 -21.84 6.47 -14.27
N LEU A 119 -20.97 5.61 -13.72
CA LEU A 119 -21.38 4.58 -12.76
C LEU A 119 -21.72 5.21 -11.40
N ASN A 120 -22.78 4.71 -10.75
CA ASN A 120 -23.06 4.99 -9.35
C ASN A 120 -22.49 3.88 -8.49
N CYS A 121 -21.41 4.16 -7.76
CA CYS A 121 -20.67 3.21 -6.92
C CYS A 121 -20.89 3.45 -5.42
N GLY A 122 -21.90 4.22 -5.04
CA GLY A 122 -22.16 4.60 -3.64
C GLY A 122 -23.48 4.09 -3.07
N SER A 123 -24.32 3.41 -3.85
CA SER A 123 -25.68 3.04 -3.45
C SER A 123 -25.82 1.61 -2.96
N THR A 124 -24.82 0.75 -3.14
CA THR A 124 -24.88 -0.67 -2.78
C THR A 124 -24.13 -0.92 -1.48
N ARG A 125 -24.78 -1.62 -0.55
CA ARG A 125 -24.18 -2.03 0.72
C ARG A 125 -23.65 -3.45 0.61
N LYS A 126 -22.42 -3.66 1.05
CA LYS A 126 -21.85 -5.01 1.12
C LYS A 126 -22.52 -5.80 2.25
N PRO A 127 -22.96 -7.04 2.01
CA PRO A 127 -23.59 -7.89 3.05
C PRO A 127 -22.71 -8.09 4.30
N ALA A 128 -21.39 -8.10 4.12
CA ALA A 128 -20.41 -8.22 5.21
C ALA A 128 -20.41 -7.02 6.16
N TYR A 129 -20.93 -5.86 5.72
CA TYR A 129 -20.89 -4.58 6.47
C TYR A 129 -22.30 -3.97 6.59
N PRO A 130 -23.22 -4.57 7.39
CA PRO A 130 -24.62 -4.13 7.45
C PRO A 130 -24.80 -2.70 8.00
N ALA A 131 -23.82 -2.17 8.74
CA ALA A 131 -23.82 -0.80 9.29
C ALA A 131 -23.12 0.21 8.37
N GLN A 132 -22.58 -0.19 7.23
CA GLN A 132 -21.86 0.66 6.29
C GLN A 132 -22.73 1.84 5.84
N GLN A 133 -22.19 3.06 5.92
CA GLN A 133 -22.85 4.25 5.39
C GLN A 133 -22.76 4.26 3.86
N LEU A 134 -23.88 4.58 3.22
CA LEU A 134 -23.95 4.71 1.76
C LEU A 134 -23.75 6.16 1.32
N SER A 135 -23.28 6.35 0.09
CA SER A 135 -23.14 7.63 -0.59
C SER A 135 -23.85 7.58 -1.94
N PRO A 136 -25.21 7.58 -1.97
CA PRO A 136 -25.98 7.45 -3.21
C PRO A 136 -25.57 8.50 -4.24
N GLY A 137 -25.30 8.04 -5.48
CA GLY A 137 -24.81 8.90 -6.55
C GLY A 137 -23.31 9.13 -6.57
N ALA A 138 -22.55 8.61 -5.59
CA ALA A 138 -21.09 8.67 -5.68
C ALA A 138 -20.59 7.88 -6.88
N ARG A 139 -19.75 8.52 -7.69
CA ARG A 139 -19.09 7.90 -8.83
C ARG A 139 -17.74 7.31 -8.43
N MET A 140 -17.14 6.56 -9.33
CA MET A 140 -15.74 6.15 -9.18
C MET A 140 -14.85 7.39 -9.16
N LEU A 141 -13.93 7.46 -8.18
CA LEU A 141 -13.01 8.60 -8.03
C LEU A 141 -11.82 8.45 -8.97
N GLN A 142 -11.24 9.57 -9.38
CA GLN A 142 -9.90 9.63 -9.92
C GLN A 142 -8.90 9.74 -8.75
N LEU A 143 -7.67 9.26 -8.93
CA LEU A 143 -6.66 9.25 -7.87
C LEU A 143 -6.41 10.64 -7.26
N HIS A 144 -6.32 11.69 -8.08
CA HIS A 144 -6.07 13.04 -7.60
C HIS A 144 -7.18 13.57 -6.66
N GLU A 145 -8.43 13.11 -6.81
CA GLU A 145 -9.53 13.57 -5.95
C GLU A 145 -9.37 13.13 -4.49
N VAL A 146 -8.63 12.03 -4.25
CA VAL A 146 -8.29 11.60 -2.89
C VAL A 146 -7.20 12.51 -2.31
N PHE A 147 -6.23 12.94 -3.12
CA PHE A 147 -5.22 13.91 -2.70
C PHE A 147 -5.85 15.26 -2.39
N ASP A 148 -6.74 15.75 -3.28
CA ASP A 148 -7.45 17.00 -3.13
C ASP A 148 -8.26 17.02 -1.82
N LEU A 149 -8.98 15.93 -1.48
CA LEU A 149 -9.71 15.79 -0.22
C LEU A 149 -8.79 15.96 1.00
N VAL A 150 -7.62 15.34 0.99
CA VAL A 150 -6.67 15.41 2.12
C VAL A 150 -6.10 16.82 2.26
N GLU A 151 -5.82 17.50 1.15
CA GLU A 151 -5.39 18.90 1.13
C GLU A 151 -6.48 19.85 1.63
N GLU A 152 -7.72 19.69 1.15
CA GLU A 152 -8.89 20.48 1.60
C GLU A 152 -9.14 20.37 3.10
N ARG A 153 -8.81 19.20 3.70
CA ARG A 153 -8.91 18.98 5.15
C ARG A 153 -7.71 19.49 5.94
N GLY A 154 -6.65 19.98 5.28
CA GLY A 154 -5.38 20.35 5.91
C GLY A 154 -4.74 19.17 6.64
N ALA A 155 -4.89 17.95 6.11
CA ALA A 155 -4.45 16.70 6.72
C ALA A 155 -3.01 16.36 6.30
N ASP A 156 -2.06 17.26 6.55
CA ASP A 156 -0.69 17.20 6.06
C ASP A 156 0.11 16.00 6.61
N ASP A 157 -0.30 15.45 7.76
CA ASP A 157 0.34 14.29 8.39
C ASP A 157 -0.18 12.95 7.83
N VAL A 158 -1.29 12.96 7.07
CA VAL A 158 -1.89 11.74 6.53
C VAL A 158 -1.14 11.26 5.29
N ARG A 159 -0.82 9.98 5.29
CA ARG A 159 -0.11 9.29 4.20
C ARG A 159 -1.07 8.55 3.29
N PHE A 160 -0.55 8.10 2.15
CA PHE A 160 -1.27 7.27 1.19
C PHE A 160 -0.48 5.98 0.95
N ASN A 161 -1.18 4.85 0.96
CA ASN A 161 -0.65 3.57 0.52
C ASN A 161 -1.44 3.14 -0.72
N ILE A 162 -0.85 3.27 -1.90
CA ILE A 162 -1.53 3.10 -3.19
C ILE A 162 -1.21 1.73 -3.77
N GLU A 163 -2.23 0.86 -3.88
CA GLU A 163 -2.08 -0.42 -4.55
C GLU A 163 -2.24 -0.28 -6.06
N THR A 164 -1.21 -0.70 -6.80
CA THR A 164 -1.33 -0.93 -8.25
C THR A 164 -1.92 -2.32 -8.46
N LYS A 165 -3.18 -2.37 -8.95
CA LYS A 165 -3.95 -3.62 -9.12
C LYS A 165 -3.60 -4.37 -10.41
N VAL A 166 -2.29 -4.56 -10.67
CA VAL A 166 -1.82 -5.38 -11.79
C VAL A 166 -2.21 -6.84 -11.57
N GLU A 167 -2.91 -7.44 -12.54
CA GLU A 167 -3.29 -8.86 -12.49
C GLU A 167 -2.22 -9.69 -13.19
N ALA A 168 -1.20 -10.12 -12.44
CA ALA A 168 -0.07 -10.87 -13.01
C ALA A 168 -0.46 -12.27 -13.54
N GLY A 169 -1.54 -12.87 -13.01
CA GLY A 169 -2.07 -14.16 -13.45
C GLY A 169 -2.92 -14.09 -14.71
N ALA A 170 -3.43 -12.89 -15.06
CA ALA A 170 -4.26 -12.65 -16.24
C ALA A 170 -3.99 -11.23 -16.78
N PRO A 171 -2.83 -10.98 -17.40
CA PRO A 171 -2.33 -9.65 -17.73
C PRO A 171 -3.21 -8.87 -18.73
N ASP A 172 -4.07 -9.54 -19.48
CA ASP A 172 -5.01 -8.88 -20.40
C ASP A 172 -6.26 -8.31 -19.68
N GLU A 173 -6.47 -8.67 -18.40
CA GLU A 173 -7.63 -8.24 -17.62
C GLU A 173 -7.43 -6.90 -16.89
N THR A 174 -6.20 -6.36 -16.91
CA THR A 174 -5.84 -5.04 -16.39
C THR A 174 -4.97 -4.30 -17.40
N ALA A 175 -4.74 -3.01 -17.15
CA ALA A 175 -3.72 -2.28 -17.90
C ALA A 175 -2.33 -2.92 -17.71
N PRO A 176 -1.39 -2.73 -18.68
CA PRO A 176 -0.04 -3.24 -18.53
C PRO A 176 0.68 -2.65 -17.31
N ARG A 177 1.55 -3.44 -16.67
CA ARG A 177 2.42 -3.03 -15.55
C ARG A 177 3.06 -1.66 -15.73
N GLU A 178 3.66 -1.42 -16.90
CA GLU A 178 4.31 -0.15 -17.23
C GLU A 178 3.36 1.03 -17.14
N GLN A 179 2.11 0.87 -17.61
CA GLN A 179 1.13 1.95 -17.59
C GLN A 179 0.71 2.29 -16.16
N PHE A 180 0.49 1.31 -15.28
CA PHE A 180 0.25 1.55 -13.85
C PHE A 180 1.38 2.38 -13.23
N VAL A 181 2.63 1.96 -13.45
CA VAL A 181 3.80 2.60 -12.86
C VAL A 181 3.93 4.05 -13.33
N GLN A 182 3.83 4.29 -14.64
CA GLN A 182 3.96 5.64 -15.19
C GLN A 182 2.85 6.57 -14.75
N VAL A 183 1.59 6.09 -14.79
CA VAL A 183 0.42 6.91 -14.43
C VAL A 183 0.43 7.25 -12.94
N VAL A 184 0.64 6.28 -12.06
CA VAL A 184 0.66 6.53 -10.60
C VAL A 184 1.81 7.46 -10.23
N ALA A 185 3.03 7.23 -10.74
CA ALA A 185 4.18 8.11 -10.48
C ALA A 185 3.94 9.54 -10.96
N ALA A 186 3.31 9.71 -12.14
CA ALA A 186 2.98 11.03 -12.67
C ALA A 186 1.92 11.76 -11.83
N GLU A 187 0.86 11.05 -11.39
CA GLU A 187 -0.18 11.60 -10.53
C GLU A 187 0.38 12.07 -9.18
N VAL A 188 1.19 11.24 -8.53
CA VAL A 188 1.84 11.56 -7.24
C VAL A 188 2.75 12.78 -7.35
N ARG A 189 3.56 12.85 -8.43
CA ARG A 189 4.44 14.00 -8.67
C ARG A 189 3.66 15.28 -8.99
N ARG A 190 2.57 15.17 -9.76
CA ARG A 190 1.70 16.30 -10.09
C ARG A 190 1.04 16.88 -8.85
N ALA A 191 0.59 16.02 -7.93
CA ALA A 191 -0.01 16.44 -6.66
C ALA A 191 1.03 16.95 -5.64
N GLY A 192 2.32 16.69 -5.84
CA GLY A 192 3.38 17.11 -4.92
C GLY A 192 3.38 16.39 -3.58
N VAL A 193 2.84 15.16 -3.52
CA VAL A 193 2.64 14.37 -2.27
C VAL A 193 3.62 13.19 -2.13
N ALA A 194 4.70 13.16 -2.90
CA ALA A 194 5.63 12.03 -2.96
C ALA A 194 6.24 11.65 -1.60
N ASP A 195 6.43 12.60 -0.70
CA ASP A 195 6.96 12.39 0.66
C ASP A 195 5.97 11.67 1.60
N ARG A 196 4.70 11.55 1.19
CA ARG A 196 3.62 10.92 1.97
C ARG A 196 3.02 9.68 1.28
N VAL A 197 3.58 9.25 0.14
CA VAL A 197 3.07 8.11 -0.65
C VAL A 197 3.99 6.93 -0.53
N SER A 198 3.42 5.75 -0.27
CA SER A 198 4.01 4.44 -0.57
C SER A 198 3.19 3.73 -1.66
N VAL A 199 3.85 2.89 -2.45
CA VAL A 199 3.20 2.08 -3.48
C VAL A 199 3.28 0.61 -3.10
N GLN A 200 2.13 -0.05 -3.03
CA GLN A 200 2.03 -1.48 -2.79
C GLN A 200 1.54 -2.24 -4.02
N SER A 201 1.90 -3.49 -4.13
CA SER A 201 1.40 -4.37 -5.19
C SER A 201 1.60 -5.84 -4.87
N PHE A 202 0.67 -6.69 -5.32
CA PHE A 202 0.89 -8.12 -5.42
C PHE A 202 1.82 -8.48 -6.58
N ASP A 203 1.83 -7.69 -7.65
CA ASP A 203 2.81 -7.81 -8.73
C ASP A 203 4.13 -7.13 -8.34
N TRP A 204 5.09 -7.89 -7.83
CA TRP A 204 6.40 -7.36 -7.45
C TRP A 204 7.20 -6.80 -8.63
N GLY A 205 6.88 -7.24 -9.85
CA GLY A 205 7.48 -6.64 -11.04
C GLY A 205 7.06 -5.18 -11.24
N ALA A 206 5.84 -4.80 -10.82
CA ALA A 206 5.42 -3.40 -10.78
C ALA A 206 6.20 -2.60 -9.73
N LEU A 207 6.49 -3.20 -8.56
CA LEU A 207 7.31 -2.56 -7.52
C LEU A 207 8.76 -2.36 -7.96
N MET A 208 9.37 -3.37 -8.57
CA MET A 208 10.72 -3.27 -9.14
C MET A 208 10.77 -2.16 -10.19
N ARG A 209 9.76 -2.08 -11.06
CA ARG A 209 9.68 -1.04 -12.06
C ARG A 209 9.40 0.34 -11.44
N MET A 210 8.57 0.41 -10.39
CA MET A 210 8.34 1.66 -9.64
C MET A 210 9.64 2.18 -9.02
N ARG A 211 10.47 1.32 -8.47
CA ARG A 211 11.80 1.68 -7.93
C ARG A 211 12.70 2.33 -8.98
N GLU A 212 12.60 1.90 -10.25
CA GLU A 212 13.36 2.51 -11.35
C GLU A 212 12.80 3.86 -11.79
N VAL A 213 11.48 3.98 -11.87
CA VAL A 213 10.77 5.16 -12.40
C VAL A 213 10.62 6.27 -11.36
N ALA A 214 10.34 5.89 -10.11
CA ALA A 214 10.10 6.80 -8.99
C ALA A 214 10.83 6.31 -7.74
N PRO A 215 12.18 6.35 -7.72
CA PRO A 215 13.00 5.83 -6.61
C PRO A 215 12.74 6.53 -5.28
N GLU A 216 12.12 7.70 -5.31
CA GLU A 216 11.70 8.46 -4.14
C GLU A 216 10.51 7.83 -3.40
N LEU A 217 9.71 6.99 -4.06
CA LEU A 217 8.53 6.36 -3.47
C LEU A 217 8.90 5.05 -2.78
N PRO A 218 8.62 4.89 -1.48
CA PRO A 218 8.69 3.60 -0.81
C PRO A 218 7.82 2.55 -1.49
N ILE A 219 8.33 1.31 -1.60
CA ILE A 219 7.62 0.18 -2.18
C ILE A 219 7.31 -0.89 -1.14
N VAL A 220 6.11 -1.44 -1.19
CA VAL A 220 5.56 -2.38 -0.21
C VAL A 220 5.15 -3.69 -0.90
N ALA A 221 5.82 -4.79 -0.55
CA ALA A 221 5.58 -6.09 -1.16
C ALA A 221 4.36 -6.77 -0.53
N LEU A 222 3.22 -6.79 -1.25
CA LEU A 222 2.02 -7.53 -0.87
C LEU A 222 2.15 -9.02 -1.18
N THR A 223 1.55 -9.88 -0.33
CA THR A 223 1.32 -11.29 -0.63
C THR A 223 0.20 -11.88 0.20
N ASN A 224 -0.51 -12.85 -0.37
CA ASN A 224 -1.46 -13.72 0.35
C ASN A 224 -0.84 -15.08 0.75
N GLY A 225 0.43 -15.29 0.45
CA GLY A 225 1.13 -16.56 0.69
C GLY A 225 1.06 -17.52 -0.49
N ASP A 226 -0.11 -17.74 -1.10
CA ASP A 226 -0.27 -18.63 -2.26
C ASP A 226 0.47 -18.10 -3.49
N PHE A 227 0.57 -16.79 -3.63
CA PHE A 227 1.27 -16.12 -4.71
C PHE A 227 2.80 -16.35 -4.67
N LEU A 228 3.34 -16.75 -3.53
CA LEU A 228 4.76 -17.10 -3.41
C LEU A 228 5.10 -18.38 -4.16
N GLN A 229 4.16 -19.35 -4.26
CA GLN A 229 4.32 -20.65 -4.91
C GLN A 229 5.52 -21.45 -4.37
N VAL A 230 5.76 -21.42 -3.04
CA VAL A 230 6.86 -22.14 -2.37
C VAL A 230 6.79 -23.63 -2.69
N GLY A 231 7.93 -24.22 -3.09
CA GLY A 231 8.05 -25.63 -3.48
C GLY A 231 7.46 -25.98 -4.85
N GLN A 232 7.09 -24.98 -5.66
CA GLN A 232 6.63 -25.16 -7.03
C GLN A 232 7.75 -24.79 -8.02
N PRO A 233 7.91 -25.53 -9.13
CA PRO A 233 8.98 -25.23 -10.08
C PRO A 233 8.81 -23.85 -10.75
N GLY A 234 9.87 -23.03 -10.72
CA GLY A 234 9.99 -21.77 -11.46
C GLY A 234 9.37 -20.57 -10.75
N ALA A 235 9.58 -19.40 -11.34
CA ALA A 235 9.13 -18.14 -10.80
C ALA A 235 7.60 -18.00 -10.83
N SER A 236 7.03 -17.51 -9.74
CA SER A 236 5.62 -17.11 -9.72
C SER A 236 5.39 -15.89 -10.64
N PRO A 237 4.27 -15.82 -11.38
CA PRO A 237 3.93 -14.62 -12.18
C PRO A 237 3.83 -13.35 -11.34
N TRP A 238 3.52 -13.48 -10.05
CA TRP A 238 3.36 -12.37 -9.11
C TRP A 238 4.68 -11.80 -8.60
N LEU A 239 5.78 -12.57 -8.64
CA LEU A 239 7.04 -12.17 -8.03
C LEU A 239 8.02 -11.49 -9.00
N GLY A 240 7.53 -11.00 -10.17
CA GLY A 240 8.35 -10.23 -11.09
C GLY A 240 9.57 -10.98 -11.67
N GLY A 241 9.50 -12.30 -11.74
CA GLY A 241 10.58 -13.18 -12.22
C GLY A 241 11.41 -13.81 -11.10
N ILE A 242 11.10 -13.56 -9.85
CA ILE A 242 11.74 -14.20 -8.70
C ILE A 242 11.14 -15.61 -8.51
N ASP A 243 11.99 -16.64 -8.40
CA ASP A 243 11.65 -17.92 -7.83
C ASP A 243 11.89 -17.85 -6.31
N ILE A 244 10.81 -18.03 -5.52
CA ILE A 244 10.90 -17.91 -4.06
C ILE A 244 11.79 -18.99 -3.44
N ASP A 245 11.94 -20.15 -4.10
CA ASP A 245 12.75 -21.24 -3.62
C ASP A 245 14.26 -20.95 -3.68
N ASP A 246 14.69 -20.01 -4.55
CA ASP A 246 16.06 -19.48 -4.56
C ASP A 246 16.39 -18.71 -3.25
N PHE A 247 15.35 -18.32 -2.51
CA PHE A 247 15.44 -17.65 -1.20
C PHE A 247 15.04 -18.57 -0.03
N GLY A 248 15.02 -19.90 -0.27
CA GLY A 248 14.60 -20.87 0.74
C GLY A 248 13.15 -20.71 1.19
N GLY A 249 12.27 -20.17 0.35
CA GLY A 249 10.88 -19.89 0.67
C GLY A 249 10.67 -18.62 1.53
N SER A 250 11.71 -17.83 1.82
CA SER A 250 11.61 -16.64 2.66
C SER A 250 11.05 -15.45 1.88
N LEU A 251 9.81 -15.03 2.23
CA LEU A 251 9.20 -13.78 1.79
C LEU A 251 10.12 -12.57 2.04
N VAL A 252 10.71 -12.51 3.24
CA VAL A 252 11.56 -11.41 3.68
C VAL A 252 12.83 -11.33 2.83
N ALA A 253 13.52 -12.45 2.63
CA ALA A 253 14.74 -12.46 1.83
C ALA A 253 14.49 -12.10 0.36
N ALA A 254 13.40 -12.61 -0.22
CA ALA A 254 13.00 -12.28 -1.58
C ALA A 254 12.62 -10.80 -1.74
N ALA A 255 11.82 -10.24 -0.82
CA ALA A 255 11.46 -8.82 -0.85
C ALA A 255 12.69 -7.90 -0.66
N ALA A 256 13.61 -8.27 0.23
CA ALA A 256 14.86 -7.54 0.44
C ALA A 256 15.74 -7.53 -0.82
N SER A 257 15.70 -8.56 -1.66
CA SER A 257 16.55 -8.69 -2.85
C SER A 257 16.34 -7.60 -3.89
N PHE A 258 15.13 -7.03 -3.96
CA PHE A 258 14.81 -5.89 -4.84
C PHE A 258 14.61 -4.57 -4.10
N GLY A 259 14.95 -4.52 -2.80
CA GLY A 259 14.95 -3.29 -2.01
C GLY A 259 13.56 -2.83 -1.61
N ALA A 260 12.63 -3.75 -1.27
CA ALA A 260 11.36 -3.37 -0.67
C ALA A 260 11.58 -2.64 0.67
N ASP A 261 10.78 -1.61 0.94
CA ASP A 261 10.83 -0.84 2.20
C ASP A 261 9.95 -1.48 3.27
N ALA A 262 8.93 -2.22 2.84
CA ALA A 262 8.04 -2.98 3.72
C ALA A 262 7.54 -4.25 3.04
N ILE A 263 7.11 -5.21 3.87
CA ILE A 263 6.27 -6.33 3.45
C ILE A 263 4.86 -6.13 4.02
N SER A 264 3.86 -6.47 3.21
CA SER A 264 2.45 -6.44 3.62
C SER A 264 1.83 -7.83 3.37
N PRO A 265 2.08 -8.80 4.26
CA PRO A 265 1.55 -10.14 4.14
C PRO A 265 0.11 -10.23 4.63
N VAL A 266 -0.63 -11.24 4.17
CA VAL A 266 -1.88 -11.64 4.82
C VAL A 266 -1.62 -11.98 6.30
N HIS A 267 -2.52 -11.59 7.20
CA HIS A 267 -2.32 -11.86 8.63
C HIS A 267 -2.34 -13.35 8.99
N GLY A 268 -3.17 -14.12 8.30
CA GLY A 268 -3.33 -15.57 8.52
C GLY A 268 -4.40 -16.16 7.62
N MET A 269 -4.56 -17.47 7.71
CA MET A 269 -5.49 -18.23 6.88
C MET A 269 -6.48 -19.05 7.74
N PRO A 270 -7.76 -19.15 7.36
CA PRO A 270 -8.41 -18.38 6.29
C PRO A 270 -8.40 -16.87 6.58
N GLN A 271 -8.24 -16.04 5.55
CA GLN A 271 -8.16 -14.58 5.69
C GLN A 271 -9.38 -13.95 6.38
N ALA A 272 -10.58 -14.51 6.18
CA ALA A 272 -11.81 -14.05 6.84
C ALA A 272 -11.94 -14.48 8.31
N SER A 273 -10.94 -15.21 8.85
CA SER A 273 -10.89 -15.68 10.24
C SER A 273 -9.94 -14.85 11.10
N GLY A 274 -9.87 -15.14 12.38
CA GLY A 274 -8.93 -14.52 13.32
C GLY A 274 -8.43 -15.51 14.37
N VAL A 275 -7.50 -15.06 15.21
CA VAL A 275 -6.77 -15.90 16.18
C VAL A 275 -7.66 -16.69 17.15
N THR A 276 -8.89 -16.28 17.35
CA THR A 276 -9.85 -16.98 18.22
C THR A 276 -10.69 -18.01 17.48
N GLN A 277 -10.59 -18.09 16.17
CA GLN A 277 -11.40 -18.98 15.34
C GLN A 277 -10.72 -20.36 15.17
N PRO A 278 -11.46 -21.47 15.27
CA PRO A 278 -10.92 -22.79 14.99
C PRO A 278 -10.37 -22.87 13.55
N GLY A 279 -9.19 -23.47 13.40
CA GLY A 279 -8.55 -23.67 12.09
C GLY A 279 -7.79 -22.44 11.57
N TYR A 280 -7.76 -21.33 12.29
CA TYR A 280 -6.91 -20.20 11.95
C TYR A 280 -5.42 -20.55 12.11
N THR A 281 -4.64 -20.23 11.09
CA THR A 281 -3.18 -20.37 11.10
C THR A 281 -2.55 -19.01 10.81
N PRO A 282 -1.73 -18.45 11.73
CA PRO A 282 -1.01 -17.21 11.47
C PRO A 282 -0.07 -17.38 10.28
N PHE A 283 -0.13 -16.44 9.33
CA PHE A 283 0.88 -16.32 8.27
C PHE A 283 1.93 -15.28 8.69
N THR A 284 1.50 -14.14 9.21
CA THR A 284 2.39 -13.14 9.80
C THR A 284 2.79 -13.57 11.20
N THR A 285 4.06 -13.95 11.38
CA THR A 285 4.59 -14.43 12.66
C THR A 285 5.57 -13.45 13.26
N LYS A 286 5.81 -13.59 14.57
CA LYS A 286 6.83 -12.80 15.29
C LYS A 286 8.23 -13.01 14.73
N GLU A 287 8.52 -14.19 14.24
CA GLU A 287 9.79 -14.55 13.60
C GLU A 287 9.95 -13.79 12.28
N MET A 288 8.91 -13.76 11.43
CA MET A 288 8.87 -12.98 10.18
C MET A 288 9.08 -11.49 10.47
N VAL A 289 8.43 -10.94 11.49
CA VAL A 289 8.59 -9.54 11.88
C VAL A 289 10.04 -9.23 12.27
N LYS A 290 10.67 -10.09 13.09
CA LYS A 290 12.08 -9.92 13.46
C LYS A 290 13.04 -10.00 12.29
N GLU A 291 12.77 -10.92 11.35
CA GLU A 291 13.56 -11.07 10.12
C GLU A 291 13.44 -9.82 9.25
N ALA A 292 12.22 -9.31 9.04
CA ALA A 292 11.97 -8.10 8.28
C ALA A 292 12.65 -6.87 8.91
N HIS A 293 12.54 -6.69 10.23
CA HIS A 293 13.21 -5.60 10.94
C HIS A 293 14.73 -5.69 10.83
N LYS A 294 15.31 -6.91 10.88
CA LYS A 294 16.74 -7.12 10.67
C LYS A 294 17.17 -6.75 9.25
N ALA A 295 16.31 -6.95 8.27
CA ALA A 295 16.52 -6.55 6.88
C ALA A 295 16.20 -5.06 6.64
N GLY A 296 15.75 -4.30 7.65
CA GLY A 296 15.40 -2.89 7.55
C GLY A 296 14.01 -2.59 6.99
N MET A 297 13.17 -3.60 6.84
CA MET A 297 11.81 -3.50 6.32
C MET A 297 10.77 -3.39 7.44
N GLN A 298 9.69 -2.65 7.19
CA GLN A 298 8.48 -2.65 8.01
C GLN A 298 7.58 -3.86 7.68
N VAL A 299 6.67 -4.20 8.61
CA VAL A 299 5.67 -5.26 8.43
C VAL A 299 4.28 -4.70 8.72
N ILE A 300 3.41 -4.66 7.71
CA ILE A 300 2.07 -4.06 7.77
C ILE A 300 1.05 -5.05 7.21
N PRO A 301 0.55 -6.00 8.02
CA PRO A 301 -0.38 -7.03 7.56
C PRO A 301 -1.78 -6.50 7.19
N TRP A 302 -2.47 -7.24 6.32
CA TRP A 302 -3.83 -7.01 5.81
C TRP A 302 -4.69 -8.28 5.87
N THR A 303 -6.00 -8.26 5.75
CA THR A 303 -6.89 -7.20 6.23
C THR A 303 -7.39 -7.64 7.58
N VAL A 304 -7.06 -6.90 8.62
CA VAL A 304 -7.25 -7.33 10.01
C VAL A 304 -8.45 -6.62 10.62
N ASN A 305 -9.54 -7.37 10.92
CA ASN A 305 -10.83 -6.78 11.25
C ASN A 305 -11.34 -7.07 12.67
N ASP A 306 -10.75 -8.05 13.35
CA ASP A 306 -11.13 -8.40 14.72
C ASP A 306 -10.07 -7.97 15.74
N VAL A 307 -10.54 -7.48 16.88
CA VAL A 307 -9.65 -6.93 17.93
C VAL A 307 -8.67 -7.96 18.50
N PRO A 308 -9.04 -9.23 18.72
CA PRO A 308 -8.07 -10.24 19.18
C PRO A 308 -6.89 -10.44 18.21
N THR A 309 -7.15 -10.48 16.90
CA THR A 309 -6.08 -10.62 15.88
C THR A 309 -5.23 -9.34 15.78
N MET A 310 -5.87 -8.16 15.80
CA MET A 310 -5.13 -6.88 15.89
C MET A 310 -4.18 -6.88 17.10
N ASN A 311 -4.67 -7.29 18.27
CA ASN A 311 -3.86 -7.33 19.49
C ASN A 311 -2.67 -8.29 19.36
N ALA A 312 -2.89 -9.50 18.85
CA ALA A 312 -1.85 -10.50 18.68
C ALA A 312 -0.75 -10.03 17.71
N LEU A 313 -1.11 -9.34 16.62
CA LEU A 313 -0.16 -8.78 15.67
C LEU A 313 0.65 -7.61 16.26
N ILE A 314 0.01 -6.72 17.01
CA ILE A 314 0.72 -5.66 17.75
C ILE A 314 1.73 -6.27 18.73
N GLU A 315 1.38 -7.36 19.43
CA GLU A 315 2.28 -8.09 20.32
C GLU A 315 3.39 -8.84 19.59
N ALA A 316 3.14 -9.25 18.33
CA ALA A 316 4.18 -9.81 17.46
C ALA A 316 5.19 -8.73 17.02
N GLY A 317 4.83 -7.45 17.12
CA GLY A 317 5.70 -6.31 16.86
C GLY A 317 5.59 -5.74 15.46
N VAL A 318 4.46 -5.92 14.77
CA VAL A 318 4.21 -5.30 13.46
C VAL A 318 4.22 -3.78 13.55
N ASP A 319 4.50 -3.09 12.45
CA ASP A 319 4.66 -1.63 12.40
C ASP A 319 3.35 -0.89 12.11
N GLY A 320 2.35 -1.60 11.61
CA GLY A 320 1.02 -1.09 11.29
C GLY A 320 0.06 -2.20 10.92
N LEU A 321 -1.19 -1.84 10.66
CA LEU A 321 -2.23 -2.75 10.19
C LEU A 321 -3.12 -2.07 9.15
N ILE A 322 -3.47 -2.81 8.10
CA ILE A 322 -4.51 -2.44 7.13
C ILE A 322 -5.82 -3.08 7.60
N THR A 323 -6.87 -2.25 7.81
CA THR A 323 -8.15 -2.70 8.36
C THR A 323 -9.35 -2.04 7.73
N ASP A 324 -10.44 -2.80 7.58
CA ASP A 324 -11.78 -2.30 7.21
C ASP A 324 -12.43 -1.49 8.34
N HIS A 325 -11.95 -1.70 9.58
CA HIS A 325 -12.48 -1.11 10.80
C HIS A 325 -11.43 -0.26 11.53
N PRO A 326 -11.04 0.90 10.97
CA PRO A 326 -10.06 1.79 11.59
C PRO A 326 -10.52 2.28 12.97
N ASP A 327 -11.83 2.36 13.23
CA ASP A 327 -12.43 2.67 14.52
C ASP A 327 -12.03 1.65 15.61
N ARG A 328 -12.06 0.35 15.30
CA ARG A 328 -11.67 -0.72 16.22
C ARG A 328 -10.18 -0.70 16.53
N LEU A 329 -9.36 -0.50 15.49
CA LEU A 329 -7.90 -0.43 15.67
C LEU A 329 -7.53 0.80 16.48
N ARG A 330 -8.12 1.97 16.19
CA ARG A 330 -7.89 3.19 16.94
C ARG A 330 -8.30 3.03 18.41
N TRP A 331 -9.48 2.43 18.68
CA TRP A 331 -9.90 2.10 20.03
C TRP A 331 -8.88 1.20 20.76
N LEU A 332 -8.40 0.14 20.10
CA LEU A 332 -7.41 -0.76 20.68
C LEU A 332 -6.09 -0.03 20.96
N MET A 333 -5.62 0.84 20.06
CA MET A 333 -4.44 1.67 20.28
C MET A 333 -4.60 2.56 21.53
N GLU A 334 -5.76 3.18 21.71
CA GLU A 334 -6.08 3.98 22.89
C GLU A 334 -6.01 3.14 24.18
N GLN A 335 -6.66 1.95 24.20
CA GLN A 335 -6.63 1.04 25.35
C GLN A 335 -5.20 0.59 25.71
N ARG A 336 -4.31 0.55 24.76
CA ARG A 336 -2.89 0.19 24.93
C ARG A 336 -1.98 1.40 25.25
N GLY A 337 -2.53 2.60 25.32
CA GLY A 337 -1.77 3.83 25.56
C GLY A 337 -0.80 4.16 24.41
N MET A 338 -1.09 3.73 23.20
CA MET A 338 -0.32 4.05 21.99
C MET A 338 -0.66 5.47 21.50
N ALA A 339 0.31 6.12 20.84
CA ALA A 339 0.06 7.41 20.20
C ALA A 339 -1.03 7.26 19.12
N LEU A 340 -2.02 8.14 19.16
CA LEU A 340 -3.12 8.15 18.19
C LEU A 340 -2.84 9.14 17.07
N PRO A 341 -3.17 8.80 15.81
CA PRO A 341 -3.13 9.74 14.69
C PRO A 341 -4.08 10.92 14.94
N ARG A 342 -3.71 12.08 14.42
CA ARG A 342 -4.55 13.27 14.49
C ARG A 342 -5.83 13.08 13.64
N ALA A 343 -6.96 13.57 14.15
CA ALA A 343 -8.22 13.65 13.41
C ALA A 343 -8.31 14.98 12.64
N TYR A 344 -8.94 14.94 11.47
CA TYR A 344 -9.15 16.10 10.58
C TYR A 344 -10.62 16.17 10.16
N PRO A 345 -11.53 16.55 11.08
CA PRO A 345 -12.96 16.62 10.79
C PRO A 345 -13.27 17.66 9.72
N ALA A 346 -14.39 17.45 9.01
CA ALA A 346 -14.95 18.50 8.15
C ALA A 346 -15.25 19.75 8.97
N ALA A 347 -15.03 20.93 8.36
CA ALA A 347 -15.29 22.22 8.99
C ALA A 347 -16.81 22.45 9.22
#